data_b7abf07750ff78dfc17a174489b7320a
#
_entry.id   b7abf07750ff78dfc17a174489b7320a
#
_cell.length_a   1.000
_cell.length_b   1.000
_cell.length_c   1.000
_cell.angle_alpha   90.00
_cell.angle_beta   90.00
_cell.angle_gamma   90.00
#
_symmetry.space_group_name_H-M   'P 1'
#
loop_
_entity.id
_entity.type
_entity.pdbx_description
1 polymer ?
#
loop_
_entity_poly.entity_id
_entity_poly.type
_entity_poly.pdbx_seq_one_letter_code
_entity_poly.pdbx_strand_id
1 'polypeptide(L)'
;MKAPTPAQRTKVGRKTPAKAPTAPVRGESDTGWQIKAEGVSLLRPPRQPKPVWLQARPQKLEIDLHHSALVVVDMQNDFCHPEGWFGQKGVSMRATRKPIPMLQKLLPLWRAAGGQVIWLNWGVRADRLNLPEGVLFKAKVDAQGQLSGIGYAESSPLDRGPSLVPGHWGAQVVDELPVAAEDITVFKHRLSGFYDNELDSLLRQQGLKTLLFAGINTDRCVFSSLQDAGFLGYDCVLLEDACSTPSPAYVSRAILFLVEKLHGFVASAQALTVSLTPKGARS
;
A
#
# COMPACT_ATOMS: atom_id res chain seq x y z
N MET A 1 -59.77 32.97 -21.95
CA MET A 1 -58.58 32.08 -21.85
C MET A 1 -57.49 32.82 -21.13
N LYS A 2 -57.17 32.47 -19.86
CA LYS A 2 -56.11 33.05 -19.06
C LYS A 2 -54.81 32.33 -19.30
N ALA A 3 -53.71 33.04 -19.59
CA ALA A 3 -52.36 32.48 -19.74
C ALA A 3 -51.79 31.97 -18.42
N PRO A 4 -50.95 30.92 -18.42
CA PRO A 4 -50.36 30.41 -17.19
C PRO A 4 -49.15 31.22 -16.72
N THR A 5 -49.06 31.38 -15.40
CA THR A 5 -47.99 32.06 -14.66
C THR A 5 -46.67 31.30 -14.75
N PRO A 6 -45.50 31.94 -14.84
CA PRO A 6 -44.21 31.24 -14.91
C PRO A 6 -43.80 30.69 -13.53
N ALA A 7 -43.36 29.41 -13.51
CA ALA A 7 -42.84 28.70 -12.38
C ALA A 7 -41.51 29.29 -11.86
N GLN A 8 -41.44 29.50 -10.56
CA GLN A 8 -40.22 29.93 -9.85
C GLN A 8 -39.13 28.86 -9.96
N ARG A 9 -38.00 29.21 -10.58
CA ARG A 9 -36.77 28.40 -10.56
C ARG A 9 -36.12 28.52 -9.16
N THR A 10 -36.15 27.45 -8.40
CA THR A 10 -35.33 27.27 -7.18
C THR A 10 -33.85 27.24 -7.57
N LYS A 11 -33.08 28.17 -7.03
CA LYS A 11 -31.61 28.19 -7.14
C LYS A 11 -31.04 27.04 -6.32
N VAL A 12 -30.59 26.00 -7.02
CA VAL A 12 -29.75 24.95 -6.41
C VAL A 12 -28.39 25.59 -6.12
N GLY A 13 -28.04 25.75 -4.87
CA GLY A 13 -26.76 26.27 -4.42
C GLY A 13 -25.63 25.33 -4.90
N ARG A 14 -24.75 25.84 -5.75
CA ARG A 14 -23.49 25.20 -6.10
C ARG A 14 -22.64 25.08 -4.82
N LYS A 15 -22.52 23.88 -4.26
CA LYS A 15 -21.49 23.58 -3.27
C LYS A 15 -20.14 23.72 -4.00
N THR A 16 -19.32 24.64 -3.53
CA THR A 16 -17.91 24.77 -3.93
C THR A 16 -17.22 23.42 -3.69
N PRO A 17 -16.49 22.85 -4.64
CA PRO A 17 -15.74 21.61 -4.40
C PRO A 17 -14.75 21.87 -3.27
N ALA A 18 -14.70 20.95 -2.31
CA ALA A 18 -13.70 20.97 -1.25
C ALA A 18 -12.31 21.03 -1.89
N LYS A 19 -11.50 22.01 -1.44
CA LYS A 19 -10.12 22.17 -1.87
C LYS A 19 -9.41 20.83 -1.60
N ALA A 20 -8.88 20.20 -2.64
CA ALA A 20 -8.06 19.01 -2.48
C ALA A 20 -6.98 19.30 -1.42
N PRO A 21 -6.66 18.36 -0.52
CA PRO A 21 -5.59 18.54 0.43
C PRO A 21 -4.33 18.85 -0.39
N THR A 22 -3.74 20.01 -0.16
CA THR A 22 -2.42 20.33 -0.71
C THR A 22 -1.47 19.31 -0.07
N ALA A 23 -1.00 18.36 -0.88
CA ALA A 23 0.08 17.48 -0.47
C ALA A 23 1.19 18.34 0.15
N PRO A 24 1.86 17.91 1.22
CA PRO A 24 2.96 18.64 1.79
C PRO A 24 3.95 18.89 0.66
N VAL A 25 4.06 20.14 0.26
CA VAL A 25 5.17 20.59 -0.58
C VAL A 25 6.41 20.11 0.13
N ARG A 26 7.26 19.37 -0.57
CA ARG A 26 8.57 18.88 -0.14
C ARG A 26 9.13 19.86 0.89
N GLY A 27 9.04 19.51 2.19
CA GLY A 27 9.59 20.35 3.24
C GLY A 27 11.03 20.64 2.87
N GLU A 28 11.56 21.78 3.28
CA GLU A 28 12.97 22.10 3.13
C GLU A 28 13.78 20.94 3.73
N SER A 29 13.97 19.89 2.89
CA SER A 29 14.75 18.74 3.30
C SER A 29 16.20 19.17 3.22
N ASP A 30 16.98 18.90 4.25
CA ASP A 30 18.45 19.03 4.28
C ASP A 30 19.17 18.37 3.10
N THR A 31 18.43 17.77 2.20
CA THR A 31 18.89 17.01 1.01
C THR A 31 18.72 17.78 -0.31
N GLY A 32 18.17 18.99 -0.29
CA GLY A 32 17.98 19.82 -1.49
C GLY A 32 19.24 20.58 -1.91
N TRP A 33 19.21 21.18 -3.09
CA TRP A 33 20.20 22.14 -3.53
C TRP A 33 20.16 23.38 -2.62
N GLN A 34 21.33 23.86 -2.22
CA GLN A 34 21.47 25.08 -1.43
C GLN A 34 21.94 26.20 -2.33
N ILE A 35 21.16 27.29 -2.43
CA ILE A 35 21.58 28.49 -3.15
C ILE A 35 22.42 29.34 -2.20
N LYS A 36 23.66 29.63 -2.61
CA LYS A 36 24.63 30.46 -1.88
C LYS A 36 25.04 31.65 -2.72
N ALA A 37 25.69 32.64 -2.10
CA ALA A 37 26.15 33.83 -2.82
C ALA A 37 27.14 33.50 -3.94
N GLU A 38 27.98 32.48 -3.76
CA GLU A 38 28.99 32.03 -4.71
C GLU A 38 28.47 31.00 -5.75
N GLY A 39 27.19 30.54 -5.62
CA GLY A 39 26.63 29.56 -6.54
C GLY A 39 25.72 28.55 -5.87
N VAL A 40 25.51 27.39 -6.52
CA VAL A 40 24.63 26.33 -6.02
C VAL A 40 25.46 25.19 -5.45
N SER A 41 25.23 24.87 -4.19
CA SER A 41 25.80 23.69 -3.53
C SER A 41 24.92 22.47 -3.74
N LEU A 42 25.50 21.38 -4.20
CA LEU A 42 24.86 20.07 -4.35
C LEU A 42 25.20 19.12 -3.19
N LEU A 43 25.84 19.64 -2.15
CA LEU A 43 26.19 18.84 -0.96
C LEU A 43 24.92 18.36 -0.26
N ARG A 44 24.89 17.09 0.06
CA ARG A 44 23.81 16.44 0.81
C ARG A 44 24.42 15.80 2.06
N PRO A 45 24.39 16.52 3.20
CA PRO A 45 24.86 15.94 4.45
C PRO A 45 24.04 14.69 4.79
N PRO A 46 24.66 13.63 5.34
CA PRO A 46 23.92 12.44 5.77
C PRO A 46 22.97 12.83 6.91
N ARG A 47 21.74 12.29 6.86
CA ARG A 47 20.82 12.40 8.00
C ARG A 47 21.38 11.62 9.17
N GLN A 48 21.17 12.15 10.38
CA GLN A 48 21.49 11.39 11.59
C GLN A 48 20.64 10.13 11.67
N PRO A 49 21.24 8.95 11.84
CA PRO A 49 20.50 7.70 11.92
C PRO A 49 19.53 7.70 13.11
N LYS A 50 18.36 7.07 12.91
CA LYS A 50 17.40 6.78 13.98
C LYS A 50 17.26 5.26 14.14
N PRO A 51 18.18 4.63 14.89
CA PRO A 51 18.26 3.18 14.97
C PRO A 51 17.11 2.58 15.76
N VAL A 52 16.56 1.47 15.26
CA VAL A 52 15.58 0.65 15.94
C VAL A 52 15.96 -0.82 15.80
N TRP A 53 16.04 -1.53 16.94
CA TRP A 53 16.27 -2.96 16.98
C TRP A 53 14.97 -3.73 16.93
N LEU A 54 14.90 -4.76 16.10
CA LEU A 54 13.76 -5.68 16.01
C LEU A 54 14.22 -7.14 15.98
N GLN A 55 13.39 -8.01 16.55
CA GLN A 55 13.59 -9.45 16.44
C GLN A 55 13.20 -9.91 15.04
N ALA A 56 14.11 -10.59 14.37
CA ALA A 56 13.93 -11.09 13.02
C ALA A 56 14.64 -12.44 12.85
N ARG A 57 14.33 -13.13 11.80
CA ARG A 57 15.03 -14.31 11.29
C ARG A 57 15.70 -13.98 9.96
N PRO A 58 16.89 -14.56 9.67
CA PRO A 58 17.65 -15.52 10.50
C PRO A 58 18.35 -14.89 11.72
N GLN A 59 18.38 -13.56 11.85
CA GLN A 59 19.03 -12.89 12.99
C GLN A 59 18.38 -11.53 13.29
N LYS A 60 18.63 -11.02 14.49
CA LYS A 60 18.17 -9.71 14.95
C LYS A 60 18.69 -8.61 14.05
N LEU A 61 17.84 -7.61 13.75
CA LEU A 61 18.16 -6.46 12.90
C LEU A 61 18.24 -5.16 13.68
N GLU A 62 19.13 -4.30 13.27
CA GLU A 62 19.05 -2.86 13.50
C GLU A 62 18.72 -2.17 12.18
N ILE A 63 17.65 -1.38 12.16
CA ILE A 63 17.24 -0.58 11.00
C ILE A 63 17.31 0.90 11.33
N ASP A 64 17.52 1.72 10.31
CA ASP A 64 17.41 3.17 10.41
C ASP A 64 16.03 3.63 9.93
N LEU A 65 15.21 4.16 10.85
CA LEU A 65 13.86 4.63 10.52
C LEU A 65 13.84 5.73 9.45
N HIS A 66 14.86 6.60 9.42
CA HIS A 66 14.93 7.68 8.43
C HIS A 66 15.18 7.18 7.00
N HIS A 67 15.71 5.96 6.86
CA HIS A 67 15.95 5.30 5.59
C HIS A 67 15.06 4.07 5.38
N SER A 68 13.99 3.94 6.18
CA SER A 68 13.06 2.81 6.11
C SER A 68 11.65 3.24 5.72
N ALA A 69 10.93 2.38 5.00
CA ALA A 69 9.51 2.54 4.72
C ALA A 69 8.72 1.29 5.13
N LEU A 70 7.53 1.52 5.70
CA LEU A 70 6.51 0.49 5.88
C LEU A 70 5.64 0.46 4.62
N VAL A 71 5.76 -0.58 3.82
CA VAL A 71 5.00 -0.78 2.58
C VAL A 71 3.78 -1.64 2.90
N VAL A 72 2.61 -1.01 2.89
CA VAL A 72 1.32 -1.67 3.16
C VAL A 72 0.65 -1.98 1.83
N VAL A 73 0.49 -3.27 1.54
CA VAL A 73 0.10 -3.77 0.23
C VAL A 73 -1.38 -4.15 0.20
N ASP A 74 -2.12 -3.58 -0.75
CA ASP A 74 -3.49 -3.95 -1.17
C ASP A 74 -4.54 -4.04 -0.02
N MET A 75 -4.41 -3.25 1.04
CA MET A 75 -5.39 -3.19 2.13
C MET A 75 -6.62 -2.35 1.74
N GLN A 76 -7.20 -2.64 0.57
CA GLN A 76 -8.27 -1.89 -0.09
C GLN A 76 -9.64 -2.52 0.13
N ASN A 77 -10.72 -1.73 -0.06
CA ASN A 77 -12.09 -2.21 0.08
C ASN A 77 -12.40 -3.39 -0.83
N ASP A 78 -11.93 -3.38 -2.07
CA ASP A 78 -12.16 -4.48 -3.02
C ASP A 78 -11.56 -5.81 -2.58
N PHE A 79 -10.51 -5.79 -1.75
CA PHE A 79 -9.90 -7.01 -1.22
C PHE A 79 -10.32 -7.35 0.22
N CYS A 80 -10.69 -6.35 1.01
CA CYS A 80 -10.86 -6.50 2.46
C CYS A 80 -12.26 -6.18 2.96
N HIS A 81 -13.20 -5.70 2.12
CA HIS A 81 -14.58 -5.44 2.52
C HIS A 81 -15.51 -6.51 1.94
N PRO A 82 -16.54 -6.97 2.72
CA PRO A 82 -17.48 -8.00 2.22
C PRO A 82 -18.20 -7.60 0.93
N GLU A 83 -18.48 -6.32 0.75
CA GLU A 83 -19.11 -5.75 -0.44
C GLU A 83 -18.08 -5.46 -1.56
N GLY A 84 -16.79 -5.63 -1.31
CA GLY A 84 -15.74 -5.46 -2.31
C GLY A 84 -15.66 -6.62 -3.29
N TRP A 85 -14.82 -6.46 -4.29
CA TRP A 85 -14.64 -7.42 -5.37
C TRP A 85 -14.32 -8.85 -4.89
N PHE A 86 -13.43 -9.03 -3.90
CA PHE A 86 -13.12 -10.35 -3.32
C PHE A 86 -14.31 -10.93 -2.56
N GLY A 87 -15.03 -10.12 -1.78
CA GLY A 87 -16.20 -10.56 -1.05
C GLY A 87 -17.28 -11.11 -1.96
N GLN A 88 -17.56 -10.40 -3.05
CA GLN A 88 -18.53 -10.82 -4.07
C GLN A 88 -18.11 -12.10 -4.82
N LYS A 89 -16.80 -12.38 -4.93
CA LYS A 89 -16.26 -13.61 -5.51
C LYS A 89 -16.11 -14.75 -4.50
N GLY A 90 -16.61 -14.59 -3.28
CA GLY A 90 -16.58 -15.62 -2.23
C GLY A 90 -15.19 -15.87 -1.62
N VAL A 91 -14.24 -14.94 -1.79
CA VAL A 91 -12.93 -15.02 -1.14
C VAL A 91 -13.09 -14.77 0.37
N SER A 92 -12.40 -15.54 1.18
CA SER A 92 -12.48 -15.46 2.63
C SER A 92 -12.05 -14.10 3.18
N MET A 93 -12.99 -13.32 3.68
CA MET A 93 -12.72 -12.04 4.36
C MET A 93 -11.91 -12.23 5.65
N ARG A 94 -12.01 -13.37 6.32
CA ARG A 94 -11.20 -13.68 7.50
C ARG A 94 -9.70 -13.63 7.17
N ALA A 95 -9.33 -14.15 6.01
CA ALA A 95 -7.93 -14.15 5.58
C ALA A 95 -7.45 -12.74 5.18
N THR A 96 -8.21 -12.04 4.34
CA THR A 96 -7.80 -10.74 3.82
C THR A 96 -7.82 -9.63 4.87
N ARG A 97 -8.66 -9.74 5.90
CA ARG A 97 -8.75 -8.77 7.00
C ARG A 97 -7.82 -9.05 8.17
N LYS A 98 -7.16 -10.22 8.18
CA LYS A 98 -6.28 -10.62 9.28
C LYS A 98 -5.18 -9.61 9.63
N PRO A 99 -4.56 -8.87 8.68
CA PRO A 99 -3.54 -7.87 9.00
C PRO A 99 -4.08 -6.62 9.69
N ILE A 100 -5.37 -6.28 9.55
CA ILE A 100 -5.94 -5.00 10.01
C ILE A 100 -5.64 -4.71 11.49
N PRO A 101 -5.94 -5.60 12.47
CA PRO A 101 -5.71 -5.29 13.88
C PRO A 101 -4.25 -5.01 14.24
N MET A 102 -3.31 -5.66 13.54
CA MET A 102 -1.87 -5.41 13.75
C MET A 102 -1.45 -4.09 13.11
N LEU A 103 -1.93 -3.79 11.90
CA LEU A 103 -1.66 -2.52 11.23
C LEU A 103 -2.24 -1.33 11.97
N GLN A 104 -3.42 -1.46 12.59
CA GLN A 104 -4.01 -0.43 13.46
C GLN A 104 -3.11 -0.06 14.64
N LYS A 105 -2.36 -1.03 15.18
CA LYS A 105 -1.39 -0.79 16.26
C LYS A 105 -0.08 -0.23 15.73
N LEU A 106 0.44 -0.78 14.64
CA LEU A 106 1.76 -0.44 14.11
C LEU A 106 1.80 0.95 13.45
N LEU A 107 0.82 1.28 12.60
CA LEU A 107 0.83 2.52 11.80
C LEU A 107 1.00 3.79 12.65
N PRO A 108 0.23 4.01 13.74
CA PRO A 108 0.41 5.20 14.57
C PRO A 108 1.81 5.28 15.21
N LEU A 109 2.34 4.16 15.69
CA LEU A 109 3.66 4.09 16.31
C LEU A 109 4.78 4.34 15.30
N TRP A 110 4.65 3.77 14.10
CA TRP A 110 5.59 3.95 13.01
C TRP A 110 5.68 5.42 12.57
N ARG A 111 4.53 6.07 12.34
CA ARG A 111 4.43 7.50 12.00
C ARG A 111 4.97 8.39 13.12
N ALA A 112 4.56 8.16 14.38
CA ALA A 112 5.06 8.91 15.53
C ALA A 112 6.56 8.79 15.72
N ALA A 113 7.15 7.66 15.30
CA ALA A 113 8.59 7.47 15.26
C ALA A 113 9.26 8.13 14.06
N GLY A 114 8.53 8.73 13.13
CA GLY A 114 9.05 9.40 11.92
C GLY A 114 9.35 8.46 10.77
N GLY A 115 8.81 7.23 10.79
CA GLY A 115 8.93 6.28 9.69
C GLY A 115 7.95 6.59 8.55
N GLN A 116 8.39 6.44 7.30
CA GLN A 116 7.55 6.66 6.12
C GLN A 116 6.59 5.48 5.91
N VAL A 117 5.30 5.77 5.63
CA VAL A 117 4.31 4.79 5.20
C VAL A 117 4.09 4.93 3.69
N ILE A 118 4.07 3.78 3.00
CA ILE A 118 3.73 3.70 1.59
C ILE A 118 2.55 2.73 1.43
N TRP A 119 1.45 3.22 0.94
CA TRP A 119 0.30 2.43 0.52
C TRP A 119 0.52 1.99 -0.92
N LEU A 120 0.88 0.72 -1.10
CA LEU A 120 1.08 0.11 -2.40
C LEU A 120 -0.21 -0.60 -2.81
N ASN A 121 -1.07 0.12 -3.49
CA ASN A 121 -2.43 -0.29 -3.78
C ASN A 121 -2.59 -0.79 -5.21
N TRP A 122 -3.45 -1.76 -5.42
CA TRP A 122 -3.82 -2.16 -6.77
C TRP A 122 -4.65 -1.07 -7.42
N GLY A 123 -4.28 -0.68 -8.65
CA GLY A 123 -4.97 0.35 -9.41
C GLY A 123 -4.92 0.06 -10.90
N VAL A 124 -6.08 -0.14 -11.52
CA VAL A 124 -6.19 -0.40 -12.97
C VAL A 124 -6.87 0.77 -13.67
N ARG A 125 -6.53 0.99 -14.94
CA ARG A 125 -7.26 1.92 -15.80
C ARG A 125 -8.67 1.39 -16.05
N ALA A 126 -9.66 2.29 -16.11
CA ALA A 126 -11.04 1.91 -16.41
C ALA A 126 -11.19 1.21 -17.79
N ASP A 127 -10.35 1.61 -18.76
CA ASP A 127 -10.27 1.00 -20.10
C ASP A 127 -9.43 -0.28 -20.15
N ARG A 128 -8.78 -0.66 -19.06
CA ARG A 128 -7.90 -1.84 -18.89
C ARG A 128 -6.68 -1.91 -19.81
N LEU A 129 -6.33 -0.84 -20.49
CA LEU A 129 -5.20 -0.81 -21.43
C LEU A 129 -3.83 -1.00 -20.76
N ASN A 130 -3.74 -0.88 -19.42
CA ASN A 130 -2.52 -1.18 -18.66
C ASN A 130 -2.44 -2.64 -18.17
N LEU A 131 -3.35 -3.52 -18.60
CA LEU A 131 -3.39 -4.92 -18.20
C LEU A 131 -3.10 -5.81 -19.40
N PRO A 132 -2.03 -6.64 -19.36
CA PRO A 132 -1.80 -7.65 -20.39
C PRO A 132 -2.79 -8.81 -20.27
N GLU A 133 -3.01 -9.51 -21.38
CA GLU A 133 -3.92 -10.66 -21.48
C GLU A 133 -3.68 -11.71 -20.38
N GLY A 134 -2.42 -12.00 -20.05
CA GLY A 134 -2.08 -12.96 -18.99
C GLY A 134 -2.51 -12.52 -17.59
N VAL A 135 -2.78 -11.23 -17.36
CA VAL A 135 -3.37 -10.71 -16.11
C VAL A 135 -4.90 -10.73 -16.18
N LEU A 136 -5.48 -10.38 -17.33
CA LEU A 136 -6.93 -10.36 -17.53
C LEU A 136 -7.55 -11.76 -17.50
N PHE A 137 -6.90 -12.74 -18.11
CA PHE A 137 -7.43 -14.09 -18.34
C PHE A 137 -6.66 -15.15 -17.54
N LYS A 138 -6.35 -14.90 -16.28
CA LYS A 138 -5.75 -15.94 -15.43
C LYS A 138 -6.64 -17.17 -15.36
N ALA A 139 -6.53 -18.02 -16.39
CA ALA A 139 -6.93 -19.42 -16.47
C ALA A 139 -8.08 -19.86 -15.52
N LYS A 140 -9.16 -19.09 -15.44
CA LYS A 140 -10.41 -19.59 -14.90
C LYS A 140 -11.27 -20.00 -16.10
N VAL A 141 -11.37 -21.28 -16.25
CA VAL A 141 -12.37 -21.89 -17.12
C VAL A 141 -13.63 -22.03 -16.27
N ASP A 142 -14.75 -21.48 -16.72
CA ASP A 142 -16.05 -21.70 -16.07
C ASP A 142 -16.53 -23.14 -16.25
N ALA A 143 -17.66 -23.45 -15.64
CA ALA A 143 -18.26 -24.82 -15.76
C ALA A 143 -18.60 -25.23 -17.21
N GLN A 144 -18.64 -24.30 -18.16
CA GLN A 144 -18.89 -24.49 -19.57
C GLN A 144 -17.61 -24.58 -20.40
N GLY A 145 -16.42 -24.49 -19.75
CA GLY A 145 -15.14 -24.57 -20.46
C GLY A 145 -14.71 -23.23 -21.10
N GLN A 146 -15.38 -22.12 -20.78
CA GLN A 146 -15.05 -20.81 -21.31
C GLN A 146 -14.08 -20.06 -20.37
N LEU A 147 -13.16 -19.28 -20.95
CA LEU A 147 -12.29 -18.42 -20.18
C LEU A 147 -13.12 -17.30 -19.52
N SER A 148 -13.23 -17.35 -18.20
CA SER A 148 -13.82 -16.26 -17.43
C SER A 148 -12.74 -15.26 -17.07
N GLY A 149 -12.93 -13.99 -17.44
CA GLY A 149 -12.05 -12.89 -17.05
C GLY A 149 -12.00 -12.72 -15.53
N ILE A 150 -10.95 -12.04 -15.03
CA ILE A 150 -10.81 -11.74 -13.59
C ILE A 150 -11.85 -10.73 -13.12
N GLY A 151 -12.41 -9.92 -14.01
CA GLY A 151 -13.40 -8.89 -13.69
C GLY A 151 -12.79 -7.60 -13.11
N TYR A 152 -11.58 -7.23 -13.53
CA TYR A 152 -11.02 -5.93 -13.21
C TYR A 152 -11.76 -4.81 -13.94
N ALA A 153 -11.98 -3.69 -13.26
CA ALA A 153 -12.70 -2.53 -13.74
C ALA A 153 -14.15 -2.82 -14.17
N GLU A 154 -14.73 -3.94 -13.74
CA GLU A 154 -16.14 -4.22 -13.90
C GLU A 154 -16.94 -3.51 -12.82
N SER A 155 -18.15 -3.07 -13.15
CA SER A 155 -19.05 -2.46 -12.19
C SER A 155 -19.46 -3.44 -11.11
N SER A 156 -19.46 -2.99 -9.87
CA SER A 156 -20.02 -3.76 -8.76
C SER A 156 -21.53 -3.87 -8.88
N PRO A 157 -22.15 -5.05 -8.63
CA PRO A 157 -23.60 -5.18 -8.55
C PRO A 157 -24.23 -4.34 -7.42
N LEU A 158 -23.43 -3.83 -6.50
CA LEU A 158 -23.83 -2.93 -5.41
C LEU A 158 -23.68 -1.44 -5.76
N ASP A 159 -23.44 -1.11 -7.03
CA ASP A 159 -23.22 0.27 -7.51
C ASP A 159 -22.12 1.03 -6.76
N ARG A 160 -21.04 0.32 -6.40
CA ARG A 160 -19.85 0.88 -5.75
C ARG A 160 -18.81 1.40 -6.75
N GLY A 161 -19.17 1.47 -8.02
CA GLY A 161 -18.26 1.82 -9.12
C GLY A 161 -17.38 0.66 -9.59
N PRO A 162 -16.53 0.89 -10.59
CA PRO A 162 -15.67 -0.14 -11.16
C PRO A 162 -14.62 -0.60 -10.16
N SER A 163 -14.42 -1.93 -10.09
CA SER A 163 -13.48 -2.56 -9.16
C SER A 163 -12.03 -2.16 -9.45
N LEU A 164 -11.28 -1.84 -8.41
CA LEU A 164 -9.85 -1.54 -8.43
C LEU A 164 -9.45 -0.36 -9.34
N VAL A 165 -10.38 0.52 -9.68
CA VAL A 165 -10.10 1.74 -10.44
C VAL A 165 -9.83 2.88 -9.45
N PRO A 166 -8.66 3.54 -9.51
CA PRO A 166 -8.34 4.66 -8.63
C PRO A 166 -9.41 5.75 -8.65
N GLY A 167 -9.71 6.33 -7.48
CA GLY A 167 -10.78 7.31 -7.31
C GLY A 167 -12.16 6.72 -6.96
N HIS A 168 -12.34 5.40 -7.12
CA HIS A 168 -13.56 4.71 -6.70
C HIS A 168 -13.40 4.02 -5.34
N TRP A 169 -14.53 3.75 -4.68
CA TRP A 169 -14.58 3.18 -3.33
C TRP A 169 -13.78 1.88 -3.18
N GLY A 170 -13.88 0.98 -4.17
CA GLY A 170 -13.18 -0.31 -4.14
C GLY A 170 -11.66 -0.18 -4.06
N ALA A 171 -11.10 0.84 -4.71
CA ALA A 171 -9.66 1.10 -4.72
C ALA A 171 -9.15 1.86 -3.49
N GLN A 172 -10.03 2.38 -2.63
CA GLN A 172 -9.65 3.06 -1.39
C GLN A 172 -9.19 2.05 -0.33
N VAL A 173 -8.28 2.48 0.53
CA VAL A 173 -7.89 1.72 1.73
C VAL A 173 -9.11 1.58 2.64
N VAL A 174 -9.24 0.44 3.32
CA VAL A 174 -10.35 0.20 4.25
C VAL A 174 -10.39 1.25 5.36
N ASP A 175 -11.59 1.66 5.78
CA ASP A 175 -11.78 2.75 6.75
C ASP A 175 -11.10 2.51 8.10
N GLU A 176 -10.87 1.24 8.47
CA GLU A 176 -10.18 0.87 9.71
C GLU A 176 -8.68 1.20 9.70
N LEU A 177 -8.12 1.54 8.53
CA LEU A 177 -6.71 1.88 8.36
C LEU A 177 -6.58 3.29 7.75
N PRO A 178 -6.71 4.36 8.54
CA PRO A 178 -6.70 5.72 8.02
C PRO A 178 -5.37 6.06 7.34
N VAL A 179 -5.46 6.54 6.11
CA VAL A 179 -4.34 7.10 5.36
C VAL A 179 -4.07 8.50 5.89
N ALA A 180 -2.86 8.77 6.34
CA ALA A 180 -2.44 10.09 6.81
C ALA A 180 -1.98 10.97 5.64
N ALA A 181 -1.97 12.29 5.84
CA ALA A 181 -1.61 13.25 4.78
C ALA A 181 -0.14 13.13 4.36
N GLU A 182 0.73 12.68 5.27
CA GLU A 182 2.15 12.44 5.03
C GLU A 182 2.47 11.09 4.38
N ASP A 183 1.49 10.18 4.30
CA ASP A 183 1.68 8.89 3.66
C ASP A 183 1.78 9.03 2.14
N ILE A 184 2.53 8.14 1.52
CA ILE A 184 2.63 8.07 0.06
C ILE A 184 1.71 6.95 -0.44
N THR A 185 0.90 7.23 -1.46
CA THR A 185 0.10 6.21 -2.14
C THR A 185 0.64 6.00 -3.55
N VAL A 186 0.92 4.73 -3.88
CA VAL A 186 1.35 4.30 -5.21
C VAL A 186 0.39 3.24 -5.72
N PHE A 187 -0.06 3.40 -6.96
CA PHE A 187 -0.90 2.39 -7.61
C PHE A 187 -0.06 1.46 -8.49
N LYS A 188 -0.32 0.18 -8.38
CA LYS A 188 0.27 -0.87 -9.21
C LYS A 188 -0.81 -1.65 -9.97
N HIS A 189 -0.43 -2.23 -11.09
CA HIS A 189 -1.30 -3.07 -11.92
C HIS A 189 -0.59 -4.36 -12.38
N ARG A 190 0.42 -4.74 -11.61
CA ARG A 190 1.10 -6.05 -11.63
C ARG A 190 1.13 -6.62 -10.22
N LEU A 191 1.46 -7.89 -10.06
CA LEU A 191 1.65 -8.46 -8.71
C LEU A 191 2.76 -7.73 -7.97
N SER A 192 3.87 -7.48 -8.62
CA SER A 192 4.92 -6.61 -8.09
C SER A 192 4.55 -5.14 -8.22
N GLY A 193 4.95 -4.36 -7.21
CA GLY A 193 4.82 -2.91 -7.20
C GLY A 193 5.93 -2.16 -7.93
N PHE A 194 6.88 -2.84 -8.56
CA PHE A 194 8.03 -2.20 -9.19
C PHE A 194 7.94 -2.10 -10.73
N TYR A 195 6.74 -2.26 -11.28
CA TYR A 195 6.52 -2.16 -12.73
C TYR A 195 5.53 -1.06 -13.08
N ASP A 196 5.91 -0.24 -14.07
CA ASP A 196 5.07 0.75 -14.74
C ASP A 196 4.44 1.77 -13.78
N ASN A 197 5.16 2.18 -12.74
CA ASN A 197 4.74 3.20 -11.79
C ASN A 197 5.95 3.93 -11.17
N GLU A 198 5.70 4.84 -10.24
CA GLU A 198 6.69 5.72 -9.63
C GLU A 198 7.38 5.15 -8.37
N LEU A 199 7.10 3.92 -7.92
CA LEU A 199 7.54 3.41 -6.62
C LEU A 199 9.07 3.49 -6.45
N ASP A 200 9.83 2.91 -7.39
CA ASP A 200 11.31 2.88 -7.28
C ASP A 200 11.91 4.29 -7.28
N SER A 201 11.40 5.17 -8.14
CA SER A 201 11.87 6.56 -8.20
C SER A 201 11.57 7.33 -6.93
N LEU A 202 10.39 7.15 -6.32
CA LEU A 202 10.02 7.76 -5.04
C LEU A 202 10.92 7.26 -3.90
N LEU A 203 11.14 5.95 -3.81
CA LEU A 203 12.01 5.34 -2.79
C LEU A 203 13.43 5.91 -2.88
N ARG A 204 14.02 5.94 -4.07
CA ARG A 204 15.37 6.50 -4.30
C ARG A 204 15.42 7.99 -4.00
N GLN A 205 14.41 8.75 -4.42
CA GLN A 205 14.32 10.19 -4.20
C GLN A 205 14.23 10.53 -2.71
N GLN A 206 13.56 9.70 -1.91
CA GLN A 206 13.46 9.85 -0.45
C GLN A 206 14.66 9.27 0.31
N GLY A 207 15.59 8.59 -0.37
CA GLY A 207 16.72 7.93 0.24
C GLY A 207 16.35 6.69 1.06
N LEU A 208 15.17 6.11 0.80
CA LEU A 208 14.70 4.90 1.48
C LEU A 208 15.44 3.68 0.96
N LYS A 209 15.93 2.84 1.85
CA LYS A 209 16.77 1.66 1.55
C LYS A 209 16.20 0.38 2.14
N THR A 210 15.56 0.46 3.32
CA THR A 210 14.99 -0.69 4.01
C THR A 210 13.47 -0.66 3.88
N LEU A 211 12.89 -1.73 3.34
CA LEU A 211 11.46 -1.85 3.09
C LEU A 211 10.85 -2.95 3.95
N LEU A 212 9.93 -2.57 4.83
CA LEU A 212 9.17 -3.49 5.67
C LEU A 212 7.81 -3.74 5.00
N PHE A 213 7.55 -4.97 4.61
CA PHE A 213 6.33 -5.35 3.88
C PHE A 213 5.25 -5.90 4.80
N ALA A 214 4.02 -5.38 4.64
CA ALA A 214 2.81 -5.82 5.31
C ALA A 214 1.63 -5.83 4.33
N GLY A 215 0.50 -6.46 4.72
CA GLY A 215 -0.73 -6.48 3.91
C GLY A 215 -1.02 -7.82 3.23
N ILE A 216 -1.57 -7.77 2.04
CA ILE A 216 -2.08 -8.94 1.30
C ILE A 216 -1.70 -8.91 -0.19
N ASN A 217 -1.72 -10.05 -0.89
CA ASN A 217 -1.65 -11.42 -0.34
C ASN A 217 -0.18 -11.77 -0.16
N THR A 218 0.15 -12.44 0.93
CA THR A 218 1.54 -12.80 1.27
C THR A 218 2.30 -13.44 0.11
N ASP A 219 1.68 -14.41 -0.57
CA ASP A 219 2.25 -15.22 -1.64
C ASP A 219 2.15 -14.59 -3.04
N ARG A 220 1.60 -13.41 -3.16
CA ARG A 220 1.36 -12.71 -4.42
C ARG A 220 1.95 -11.31 -4.38
N CYS A 221 1.11 -10.30 -4.20
CA CYS A 221 1.54 -8.90 -4.28
C CYS A 221 2.63 -8.54 -3.28
N VAL A 222 2.54 -9.06 -2.04
CA VAL A 222 3.56 -8.84 -1.01
C VAL A 222 4.88 -9.47 -1.43
N PHE A 223 4.89 -10.79 -1.70
CA PHE A 223 6.11 -11.51 -2.04
C PHE A 223 6.72 -11.04 -3.37
N SER A 224 5.91 -10.84 -4.42
CA SER A 224 6.41 -10.37 -5.70
C SER A 224 7.07 -8.99 -5.59
N SER A 225 6.47 -8.07 -4.81
CA SER A 225 7.06 -6.76 -4.59
C SER A 225 8.33 -6.82 -3.74
N LEU A 226 8.34 -7.66 -2.70
CA LEU A 226 9.51 -7.87 -1.85
C LEU A 226 10.68 -8.48 -2.64
N GLN A 227 10.41 -9.47 -3.49
CA GLN A 227 11.42 -10.12 -4.32
C GLN A 227 12.07 -9.13 -5.30
N ASP A 228 11.26 -8.35 -6.00
CA ASP A 228 11.77 -7.34 -6.93
C ASP A 228 12.50 -6.20 -6.21
N ALA A 229 12.02 -5.80 -5.03
CA ALA A 229 12.76 -4.86 -4.18
C ALA A 229 14.17 -5.37 -3.86
N GLY A 230 14.29 -6.64 -3.47
CA GLY A 230 15.59 -7.28 -3.22
C GLY A 230 16.49 -7.29 -4.47
N PHE A 231 15.93 -7.58 -5.64
CA PHE A 231 16.68 -7.54 -6.91
C PHE A 231 17.12 -6.13 -7.31
N LEU A 232 16.36 -5.10 -6.89
CA LEU A 232 16.72 -3.69 -7.10
C LEU A 232 17.69 -3.14 -6.05
N GLY A 233 18.08 -3.97 -5.05
CA GLY A 233 19.09 -3.63 -4.05
C GLY A 233 18.52 -2.95 -2.79
N TYR A 234 17.25 -3.16 -2.48
CA TYR A 234 16.66 -2.77 -1.19
C TYR A 234 16.85 -3.87 -0.15
N ASP A 235 17.01 -3.47 1.12
CA ASP A 235 16.93 -4.38 2.26
C ASP A 235 15.48 -4.69 2.56
N CYS A 236 15.11 -5.98 2.52
CA CYS A 236 13.72 -6.40 2.61
C CYS A 236 13.41 -7.10 3.93
N VAL A 237 12.31 -6.71 4.56
CA VAL A 237 11.78 -7.33 5.79
C VAL A 237 10.32 -7.66 5.60
N LEU A 238 9.92 -8.94 5.75
CA LEU A 238 8.53 -9.35 5.77
C LEU A 238 8.00 -9.34 7.20
N LEU A 239 6.91 -8.63 7.47
CA LEU A 239 6.24 -8.62 8.77
C LEU A 239 5.18 -9.74 8.80
N GLU A 240 5.56 -10.94 9.28
CA GLU A 240 4.76 -12.16 9.12
C GLU A 240 3.37 -12.11 9.77
N ASP A 241 3.23 -11.43 10.90
CA ASP A 241 1.97 -11.28 11.64
C ASP A 241 1.12 -10.09 11.16
N ALA A 242 1.68 -9.25 10.27
CA ALA A 242 0.98 -8.19 9.55
C ALA A 242 0.74 -8.55 8.07
N CYS A 243 1.00 -9.79 7.66
CA CYS A 243 0.70 -10.31 6.33
C CYS A 243 -0.32 -11.44 6.40
N SER A 244 -1.10 -11.63 5.32
CA SER A 244 -2.02 -12.76 5.21
C SER A 244 -2.35 -13.10 3.76
N THR A 245 -2.92 -14.30 3.56
CA THR A 245 -3.41 -14.77 2.26
C THR A 245 -4.51 -15.80 2.47
N PRO A 246 -5.49 -15.90 1.55
CA PRO A 246 -6.47 -17.00 1.54
C PRO A 246 -5.87 -18.32 1.01
N SER A 247 -4.63 -18.33 0.56
CA SER A 247 -3.94 -19.55 0.10
C SER A 247 -3.71 -20.55 1.24
N PRO A 248 -3.53 -21.84 0.95
CA PRO A 248 -3.26 -22.85 1.97
C PRO A 248 -2.01 -22.52 2.81
N ALA A 249 -2.01 -22.91 4.08
CA ALA A 249 -0.96 -22.55 5.04
C ALA A 249 0.47 -22.96 4.61
N TYR A 250 0.60 -24.03 3.85
CA TYR A 250 1.92 -24.46 3.34
C TYR A 250 2.53 -23.43 2.37
N VAL A 251 1.68 -22.69 1.61
CA VAL A 251 2.15 -21.64 0.70
C VAL A 251 2.81 -20.52 1.51
N SER A 252 2.13 -20.03 2.55
CA SER A 252 2.72 -19.00 3.43
C SER A 252 4.05 -19.47 4.05
N ARG A 253 4.13 -20.72 4.52
CA ARG A 253 5.38 -21.27 5.06
C ARG A 253 6.50 -21.32 4.02
N ALA A 254 6.18 -21.69 2.77
CA ALA A 254 7.16 -21.68 1.68
C ALA A 254 7.67 -20.27 1.38
N ILE A 255 6.77 -19.27 1.37
CA ILE A 255 7.17 -17.87 1.16
C ILE A 255 8.07 -17.37 2.29
N LEU A 256 7.70 -17.62 3.56
CA LEU A 256 8.55 -17.23 4.69
C LEU A 256 9.93 -17.86 4.61
N PHE A 257 10.01 -19.13 4.23
CA PHE A 257 11.28 -19.82 4.01
C PHE A 257 12.11 -19.16 2.90
N LEU A 258 11.49 -18.85 1.75
CA LEU A 258 12.20 -18.21 0.63
C LEU A 258 12.68 -16.80 1.00
N VAL A 259 11.86 -16.01 1.70
CA VAL A 259 12.28 -14.68 2.16
C VAL A 259 13.49 -14.80 3.08
N GLU A 260 13.41 -15.66 4.10
CA GLU A 260 14.49 -15.85 5.08
C GLU A 260 15.80 -16.34 4.44
N LYS A 261 15.71 -17.19 3.41
CA LYS A 261 16.89 -17.79 2.79
C LYS A 261 17.49 -16.98 1.65
N LEU A 262 16.68 -16.21 0.91
CA LEU A 262 17.11 -15.66 -0.39
C LEU A 262 16.86 -14.16 -0.55
N HIS A 263 15.85 -13.59 0.13
CA HIS A 263 15.37 -12.24 -0.23
C HIS A 263 15.46 -11.22 0.90
N GLY A 264 15.78 -11.63 2.13
CA GLY A 264 15.86 -10.68 3.25
C GLY A 264 15.56 -11.33 4.59
N PHE A 265 14.70 -10.69 5.37
CA PHE A 265 14.43 -11.06 6.74
C PHE A 265 12.94 -11.24 6.98
N VAL A 266 12.61 -12.08 7.96
CA VAL A 266 11.24 -12.24 8.46
C VAL A 266 11.19 -11.75 9.90
N ALA A 267 10.32 -10.77 10.17
CA ALA A 267 10.16 -10.18 11.49
C ALA A 267 8.69 -10.17 11.94
N SER A 268 8.46 -9.91 13.23
CA SER A 268 7.12 -9.71 13.79
C SER A 268 6.80 -8.21 13.90
N ALA A 269 5.66 -7.80 13.37
CA ALA A 269 5.12 -6.46 13.56
C ALA A 269 4.82 -6.18 15.03
N GLN A 270 4.37 -7.20 15.81
CA GLN A 270 4.19 -7.07 17.26
C GLN A 270 5.51 -6.73 17.96
N ALA A 271 6.62 -7.39 17.61
CA ALA A 271 7.94 -7.07 18.15
C ALA A 271 8.39 -5.65 17.76
N LEU A 272 8.09 -5.22 16.55
CA LEU A 272 8.37 -3.86 16.09
C LEU A 272 7.55 -2.82 16.88
N THR A 273 6.27 -3.05 17.15
CA THR A 273 5.46 -2.14 18.00
C THR A 273 6.06 -1.98 19.39
N VAL A 274 6.55 -3.07 19.98
CA VAL A 274 7.24 -3.01 21.29
C VAL A 274 8.51 -2.17 21.22
N SER A 275 9.29 -2.30 20.15
CA SER A 275 10.53 -1.52 19.96
C SER A 275 10.27 -0.03 19.75
N LEU A 276 9.15 0.32 19.09
CA LEU A 276 8.75 1.70 18.83
C LEU A 276 8.06 2.38 20.02
N THR A 277 7.54 1.62 20.99
CA THR A 277 6.87 2.19 22.15
C THR A 277 7.89 2.88 23.07
N PRO A 278 7.68 4.15 23.44
CA PRO A 278 8.56 4.87 24.35
C PRO A 278 8.77 4.12 25.68
N LYS A 279 10.01 4.15 26.20
CA LYS A 279 10.37 3.37 27.41
C LYS A 279 9.54 3.70 28.66
N GLY A 280 8.89 4.87 28.71
CA GLY A 280 8.01 5.28 29.83
C GLY A 280 6.55 4.81 29.72
N ALA A 281 6.13 4.23 28.59
CA ALA A 281 4.78 3.74 28.36
C ALA A 281 4.66 2.20 28.39
N ARG A 282 5.72 1.52 28.79
CA ARG A 282 5.76 0.04 28.95
C ARG A 282 5.32 -0.30 30.36
N SER A 283 3.99 -0.33 30.61
CA SER A 283 3.39 -0.83 31.85
C SER A 283 2.86 -2.24 31.65
#